data_bf89a6263821d5b1c29938442d518654
#
_entry.id   bf89a6263821d5b1c29938442d518654
#
_cell.length_a   1.000
_cell.length_b   1.000
_cell.length_c   1.000
_cell.angle_alpha   90.00
_cell.angle_beta   90.00
_cell.angle_gamma   90.00
#
_symmetry.space_group_name_H-M   'P 1'
#
loop_
_entity.id
_entity.type
_entity.pdbx_description
1 polymer ?
#
loop_
_entity_poly.entity_id
_entity_poly.type
_entity_poly.pdbx_seq_one_letter_code
_entity_poly.pdbx_strand_id
1 'polypeptide(L)'
;HAAIIARELGIPAVVGCGDATSGIREGAEITVSCAEGDTGYVYEGLLDFERRQIVLDALPPIPVKIMMNVGNPDRAFSFAGIPHHGVGLARLEFIINRMIGVHPRALLEFDRLSADLKDQIRGQMAGYADPVRFYVEKLAEGISQIAAAFAPEPVIVRLSDFKSNEYANLIGGRQYEPSEENPMLGFRGAARFVDTSFRPCFDLECQALLRVRNEMGLTNVQVMVPFVRTVSEAREVTQLLAANGLARGANGLKVIMMCELPTNALLAEQYLEFFDGMSIGSNDMTQLTLGLDRDSGLVAKQFDERDEAVKLLLAMAIKACRSQGKYIGICGQGPSDHPEFARWLVEQGIDSLSLNPDTVVETWMFLAEAGAR
;
A
#
# COMPACT_ATOMS: atom_id res chain seq x y z
N HIS A 1 6.79 -6.37 -11.15
CA HIS A 1 7.22 -4.96 -11.37
C HIS A 1 6.75 -4.42 -12.73
N ALA A 2 6.94 -5.16 -13.86
CA ALA A 2 6.53 -4.68 -15.18
C ALA A 2 5.02 -4.33 -15.26
N ALA A 3 4.15 -5.18 -14.71
CA ALA A 3 2.71 -4.93 -14.66
C ALA A 3 2.36 -3.68 -13.83
N ILE A 4 3.04 -3.48 -12.70
CA ILE A 4 2.85 -2.29 -11.85
C ILE A 4 3.24 -1.02 -12.59
N ILE A 5 4.40 -1.02 -13.26
CA ILE A 5 4.87 0.13 -14.03
C ILE A 5 3.93 0.43 -15.20
N ALA A 6 3.50 -0.60 -15.94
CA ALA A 6 2.56 -0.42 -17.05
C ALA A 6 1.23 0.18 -16.57
N ARG A 7 0.68 -0.30 -15.45
CA ARG A 7 -0.53 0.24 -14.83
C ARG A 7 -0.36 1.70 -14.42
N GLU A 8 0.77 2.05 -13.81
CA GLU A 8 1.07 3.45 -13.47
C GLU A 8 1.21 4.36 -14.69
N LEU A 9 1.73 3.84 -15.79
CA LEU A 9 1.85 4.57 -17.06
C LEU A 9 0.53 4.62 -17.84
N GLY A 10 -0.49 3.86 -17.43
CA GLY A 10 -1.75 3.73 -18.17
C GLY A 10 -1.60 3.00 -19.51
N ILE A 11 -0.66 2.08 -19.60
CA ILE A 11 -0.37 1.30 -20.82
C ILE A 11 -0.94 -0.11 -20.64
N PRO A 12 -1.79 -0.61 -21.57
CA PRO A 12 -2.21 -2.00 -21.56
C PRO A 12 -1.01 -2.95 -21.60
N ALA A 13 -0.93 -3.88 -20.65
CA ALA A 13 0.16 -4.84 -20.58
C ALA A 13 -0.30 -6.17 -19.99
N VAL A 14 0.06 -7.25 -20.64
CA VAL A 14 -0.16 -8.62 -20.17
C VAL A 14 1.19 -9.25 -19.86
N VAL A 15 1.37 -9.78 -18.66
CA VAL A 15 2.60 -10.43 -18.19
C VAL A 15 2.34 -11.92 -17.93
N GLY A 16 3.42 -12.70 -17.93
CA GLY A 16 3.29 -14.15 -17.69
C GLY A 16 2.77 -14.95 -18.88
N CYS A 17 2.87 -14.40 -20.09
CA CYS A 17 2.37 -15.04 -21.32
C CYS A 17 3.11 -16.33 -21.72
N GLY A 18 4.26 -16.64 -21.11
CA GLY A 18 5.04 -17.87 -21.36
C GLY A 18 5.63 -18.00 -22.76
N ASP A 19 4.81 -17.91 -23.79
CA ASP A 19 5.14 -18.17 -25.18
C ASP A 19 4.99 -16.95 -26.13
N ALA A 20 4.74 -15.75 -25.60
CA ALA A 20 4.48 -14.55 -26.41
C ALA A 20 5.57 -14.27 -27.45
N THR A 21 6.84 -14.49 -27.10
CA THR A 21 7.99 -14.25 -27.99
C THR A 21 8.11 -15.27 -29.12
N SER A 22 7.47 -16.42 -29.02
CA SER A 22 7.45 -17.47 -30.04
C SER A 22 6.08 -17.59 -30.73
N GLY A 23 5.00 -17.25 -30.00
CA GLY A 23 3.63 -17.36 -30.50
C GLY A 23 3.18 -16.17 -31.34
N ILE A 24 3.68 -14.96 -31.05
CA ILE A 24 3.33 -13.73 -31.77
C ILE A 24 4.37 -13.49 -32.88
N ARG A 25 3.92 -13.45 -34.14
CA ARG A 25 4.81 -13.16 -35.27
C ARG A 25 5.14 -11.66 -35.32
N GLU A 26 6.38 -11.34 -35.67
CA GLU A 26 6.80 -9.97 -35.90
C GLU A 26 5.93 -9.30 -37.00
N GLY A 27 5.44 -8.09 -36.71
CA GLY A 27 4.54 -7.37 -37.62
C GLY A 27 3.08 -7.83 -37.61
N ALA A 28 2.71 -8.80 -36.79
CA ALA A 28 1.30 -9.20 -36.65
C ALA A 28 0.47 -8.10 -35.99
N GLU A 29 -0.75 -7.90 -36.50
CA GLU A 29 -1.75 -7.08 -35.82
C GLU A 29 -2.33 -7.87 -34.64
N ILE A 30 -2.34 -7.27 -33.46
CA ILE A 30 -2.86 -7.88 -32.23
C ILE A 30 -3.66 -6.88 -31.43
N THR A 31 -4.61 -7.38 -30.63
CA THR A 31 -5.31 -6.60 -29.61
C THR A 31 -4.89 -7.07 -28.23
N VAL A 32 -4.43 -6.15 -27.40
CA VAL A 32 -4.09 -6.41 -25.99
C VAL A 32 -5.24 -5.91 -25.13
N SER A 33 -5.96 -6.83 -24.48
CA SER A 33 -7.09 -6.53 -23.59
C SER A 33 -6.68 -6.67 -22.13
N CYS A 34 -6.89 -5.62 -21.33
CA CYS A 34 -6.79 -5.60 -19.88
C CYS A 34 -8.14 -5.22 -19.24
N ALA A 35 -9.25 -5.38 -19.98
CA ALA A 35 -10.59 -4.96 -19.56
C ALA A 35 -11.48 -6.13 -19.08
N GLU A 36 -10.92 -7.32 -18.92
CA GLU A 36 -11.66 -8.56 -18.66
C GLU A 36 -11.36 -9.14 -17.25
N GLY A 37 -11.20 -8.23 -16.27
CA GLY A 37 -10.91 -8.59 -14.89
C GLY A 37 -9.40 -8.69 -14.60
N ASP A 38 -9.00 -9.65 -13.80
CA ASP A 38 -7.62 -9.87 -13.34
C ASP A 38 -6.71 -10.57 -14.35
N THR A 39 -7.32 -11.16 -15.39
CA THR A 39 -6.61 -11.85 -16.47
C THR A 39 -6.58 -10.98 -17.72
N GLY A 40 -5.38 -10.67 -18.22
CA GLY A 40 -5.22 -9.99 -19.49
C GLY A 40 -5.13 -10.98 -20.66
N TYR A 41 -5.58 -10.54 -21.83
CA TYR A 41 -5.61 -11.36 -23.05
C TYR A 41 -4.88 -10.70 -24.20
N VAL A 42 -4.30 -11.51 -25.08
CA VAL A 42 -3.73 -11.09 -26.34
C VAL A 42 -4.47 -11.83 -27.44
N TYR A 43 -5.22 -11.07 -28.24
CA TYR A 43 -6.00 -11.59 -29.36
C TYR A 43 -5.29 -11.35 -30.68
N GLU A 44 -5.47 -12.26 -31.64
CA GLU A 44 -5.03 -12.08 -33.01
C GLU A 44 -5.96 -11.08 -33.73
N GLY A 45 -5.36 -10.14 -34.44
CA GLY A 45 -6.08 -9.10 -35.18
C GLY A 45 -6.49 -7.88 -34.34
N LEU A 46 -7.10 -6.93 -35.01
CA LEU A 46 -7.68 -5.73 -34.44
C LEU A 46 -9.16 -5.99 -34.12
N LEU A 47 -9.50 -6.07 -32.85
CA LEU A 47 -10.87 -6.29 -32.40
C LEU A 47 -11.61 -4.96 -32.26
N ASP A 48 -12.90 -4.97 -32.58
CA ASP A 48 -13.80 -3.87 -32.28
C ASP A 48 -14.05 -3.80 -30.75
N PHE A 49 -14.12 -2.58 -30.21
CA PHE A 49 -14.41 -2.33 -28.80
C PHE A 49 -15.36 -1.15 -28.63
N GLU A 50 -16.19 -1.21 -27.60
CA GLU A 50 -17.08 -0.12 -27.22
C GLU A 50 -16.38 0.85 -26.27
N ARG A 51 -16.52 2.17 -26.54
CA ARG A 51 -16.09 3.23 -25.62
C ARG A 51 -17.33 3.80 -24.92
N ARG A 52 -17.31 3.76 -23.59
CA ARG A 52 -18.31 4.46 -22.77
C ARG A 52 -17.70 5.74 -22.21
N GLN A 53 -18.37 6.85 -22.40
CA GLN A 53 -17.99 8.12 -21.81
C GLN A 53 -18.82 8.33 -20.53
N ILE A 54 -18.15 8.52 -19.40
CA ILE A 54 -18.79 8.75 -18.09
C ILE A 54 -18.48 10.19 -17.67
N VAL A 55 -19.53 10.91 -17.25
CA VAL A 55 -19.40 12.28 -16.73
C VAL A 55 -19.08 12.18 -15.24
N LEU A 56 -17.85 12.52 -14.88
CA LEU A 56 -17.32 12.35 -13.52
C LEU A 56 -18.01 13.26 -12.49
N ASP A 57 -18.48 14.44 -12.91
CA ASP A 57 -19.13 15.40 -12.01
C ASP A 57 -20.57 14.99 -11.59
N ALA A 58 -21.10 13.92 -12.18
CA ALA A 58 -22.48 13.46 -11.97
C ALA A 58 -22.55 11.97 -11.57
N LEU A 59 -21.56 11.47 -10.84
CA LEU A 59 -21.61 10.10 -10.35
C LEU A 59 -22.73 9.92 -9.33
N PRO A 60 -23.47 8.80 -9.38
CA PRO A 60 -24.55 8.53 -8.45
C PRO A 60 -24.00 8.31 -7.02
N PRO A 61 -24.80 8.61 -5.96
CA PRO A 61 -24.37 8.37 -4.59
C PRO A 61 -24.22 6.87 -4.31
N ILE A 62 -23.25 6.53 -3.47
CA ILE A 62 -22.99 5.17 -3.00
C ILE A 62 -22.83 5.17 -1.47
N PRO A 63 -23.11 4.06 -0.77
CA PRO A 63 -23.12 4.00 0.70
C PRO A 63 -21.72 3.78 1.31
N VAL A 64 -20.66 3.90 0.55
CA VAL A 64 -19.27 3.64 0.97
C VAL A 64 -18.34 4.72 0.41
N LYS A 65 -17.26 5.00 1.10
CA LYS A 65 -16.22 5.92 0.59
C LYS A 65 -15.29 5.18 -0.37
N ILE A 66 -15.09 5.73 -1.55
CA ILE A 66 -14.06 5.25 -2.48
C ILE A 66 -12.79 6.07 -2.24
N MET A 67 -11.73 5.39 -1.88
CA MET A 67 -10.38 5.93 -1.73
C MET A 67 -9.45 5.33 -2.79
N MET A 68 -8.23 5.81 -2.87
CA MET A 68 -7.26 5.32 -3.85
C MET A 68 -6.02 4.72 -3.19
N ASN A 69 -5.44 3.73 -3.85
CA ASN A 69 -4.08 3.27 -3.61
C ASN A 69 -3.12 4.11 -4.45
N VAL A 70 -2.23 4.86 -3.80
CA VAL A 70 -1.27 5.74 -4.48
C VAL A 70 0.14 5.38 -4.04
N GLY A 71 0.96 4.89 -4.96
CA GLY A 71 2.36 4.57 -4.70
C GLY A 71 3.31 5.66 -5.19
N ASN A 72 3.06 6.18 -6.38
CA ASN A 72 3.93 7.14 -7.06
C ASN A 72 3.50 8.59 -6.81
N PRO A 73 4.30 9.41 -6.08
CA PRO A 73 3.99 10.81 -5.84
C PRO A 73 3.81 11.65 -7.12
N ASP A 74 4.57 11.35 -8.18
CA ASP A 74 4.51 12.10 -9.46
C ASP A 74 3.13 12.01 -10.14
N ARG A 75 2.34 10.99 -9.82
CA ARG A 75 1.00 10.77 -10.36
C ARG A 75 -0.12 11.31 -9.47
N ALA A 76 0.21 11.74 -8.25
CA ALA A 76 -0.78 12.09 -7.24
C ALA A 76 -1.78 13.16 -7.72
N PHE A 77 -1.30 14.25 -8.32
CA PHE A 77 -2.16 15.32 -8.83
C PHE A 77 -3.04 14.86 -10.01
N SER A 78 -2.53 13.96 -10.86
CA SER A 78 -3.34 13.38 -11.94
C SER A 78 -4.46 12.49 -11.38
N PHE A 79 -4.17 11.70 -10.37
CA PHE A 79 -5.16 10.82 -9.74
C PHE A 79 -6.20 11.60 -8.92
N ALA A 80 -5.81 12.71 -8.29
CA ALA A 80 -6.73 13.57 -7.55
C ALA A 80 -7.82 14.21 -8.44
N GLY A 81 -7.67 14.18 -9.75
CA GLY A 81 -8.72 14.56 -10.70
C GLY A 81 -9.82 13.52 -10.89
N ILE A 82 -9.67 12.30 -10.39
CA ILE A 82 -10.68 11.24 -10.40
C ILE A 82 -11.53 11.40 -9.12
N PRO A 83 -12.86 11.21 -9.14
CA PRO A 83 -13.70 11.30 -7.94
C PRO A 83 -13.22 10.35 -6.82
N HIS A 84 -13.05 10.88 -5.62
CA HIS A 84 -12.47 10.15 -4.49
C HIS A 84 -12.87 10.72 -3.13
N HIS A 85 -12.57 9.96 -2.07
CA HIS A 85 -12.66 10.38 -0.66
C HIS A 85 -11.29 10.27 0.04
N GLY A 86 -10.21 10.47 -0.71
CA GLY A 86 -8.84 10.44 -0.20
C GLY A 86 -8.01 9.23 -0.66
N VAL A 87 -6.91 9.00 0.06
CA VAL A 87 -5.97 7.90 -0.19
C VAL A 87 -6.01 6.93 0.99
N GLY A 88 -6.46 5.70 0.73
CA GLY A 88 -6.53 4.66 1.76
C GLY A 88 -5.21 3.91 1.95
N LEU A 89 -4.31 3.99 0.97
CA LEU A 89 -2.97 3.43 1.06
C LEU A 89 -1.97 4.24 0.23
N ALA A 90 -1.11 4.98 0.93
CA ALA A 90 0.13 5.52 0.37
C ALA A 90 1.31 4.69 0.90
N ARG A 91 2.10 4.11 0.01
CA ARG A 91 3.20 3.18 0.35
C ARG A 91 4.53 3.89 0.37
N LEU A 92 5.21 3.93 1.52
CA LEU A 92 6.54 4.52 1.64
C LEU A 92 7.60 3.80 0.82
N GLU A 93 7.44 2.51 0.58
CA GLU A 93 8.38 1.70 -0.19
C GLU A 93 8.60 2.25 -1.60
N PHE A 94 7.56 2.78 -2.24
CA PHE A 94 7.70 3.40 -3.57
C PHE A 94 8.54 4.68 -3.51
N ILE A 95 8.31 5.51 -2.50
CA ILE A 95 9.07 6.75 -2.28
C ILE A 95 10.53 6.40 -1.98
N ILE A 96 10.76 5.46 -1.06
CA ILE A 96 12.10 5.03 -0.66
C ILE A 96 12.86 4.45 -1.86
N ASN A 97 12.26 3.54 -2.63
CA ASN A 97 12.92 2.94 -3.79
C ASN A 97 13.23 3.95 -4.88
N ARG A 98 12.30 4.88 -5.17
CA ARG A 98 12.40 5.77 -6.32
C ARG A 98 13.19 7.05 -6.04
N MET A 99 12.96 7.67 -4.88
CA MET A 99 13.52 8.98 -4.55
C MET A 99 14.77 8.91 -3.68
N ILE A 100 14.99 7.79 -2.99
CA ILE A 100 16.12 7.61 -2.06
C ILE A 100 17.08 6.54 -2.56
N GLY A 101 16.62 5.31 -2.78
CA GLY A 101 17.39 4.19 -3.32
C GLY A 101 18.48 3.64 -2.38
N VAL A 102 18.59 4.17 -1.15
CA VAL A 102 19.64 3.82 -0.18
C VAL A 102 18.99 3.26 1.09
N HIS A 103 19.61 2.23 1.66
CA HIS A 103 19.21 1.68 2.93
C HIS A 103 19.35 2.72 4.05
N PRO A 104 18.33 2.97 4.88
CA PRO A 104 18.38 4.04 5.88
C PRO A 104 19.54 3.91 6.86
N ARG A 105 19.90 2.68 7.25
CA ARG A 105 21.05 2.46 8.14
C ARG A 105 22.39 2.80 7.48
N ALA A 106 22.50 2.64 6.17
CA ALA A 106 23.70 3.07 5.43
C ALA A 106 23.87 4.60 5.47
N LEU A 107 22.78 5.35 5.51
CA LEU A 107 22.82 6.81 5.68
C LEU A 107 23.19 7.22 7.10
N LEU A 108 22.65 6.51 8.11
CA LEU A 108 22.98 6.74 9.52
C LEU A 108 24.45 6.42 9.85
N GLU A 109 25.00 5.41 9.20
CA GLU A 109 26.39 4.95 9.43
C GLU A 109 27.33 5.38 8.29
N PHE A 110 26.98 6.42 7.53
CA PHE A 110 27.67 6.84 6.32
C PHE A 110 29.20 6.94 6.48
N ASP A 111 29.67 7.53 7.58
CA ASP A 111 31.11 7.71 7.83
C ASP A 111 31.89 6.40 8.00
N ARG A 112 31.20 5.31 8.32
CA ARG A 112 31.79 3.97 8.52
C ARG A 112 31.83 3.11 7.25
N LEU A 113 31.20 3.57 6.16
CA LEU A 113 31.09 2.81 4.93
C LEU A 113 32.41 2.81 4.14
N SER A 114 32.56 1.83 3.25
CA SER A 114 33.66 1.80 2.27
C SER A 114 33.61 3.00 1.32
N ALA A 115 34.75 3.36 0.73
CA ALA A 115 34.83 4.47 -0.22
C ALA A 115 33.85 4.29 -1.39
N ASP A 116 33.79 3.09 -1.96
CA ASP A 116 32.91 2.77 -3.10
C ASP A 116 31.42 2.96 -2.76
N LEU A 117 30.98 2.54 -1.56
CA LEU A 117 29.61 2.75 -1.13
C LEU A 117 29.30 4.23 -0.87
N LYS A 118 30.26 4.96 -0.26
CA LYS A 118 30.12 6.41 -0.07
C LYS A 118 29.94 7.13 -1.40
N ASP A 119 30.68 6.77 -2.42
CA ASP A 119 30.60 7.40 -3.73
C ASP A 119 29.26 7.08 -4.43
N GLN A 120 28.78 5.84 -4.33
CA GLN A 120 27.44 5.48 -4.82
C GLN A 120 26.36 6.30 -4.11
N ILE A 121 26.41 6.40 -2.77
CA ILE A 121 25.44 7.15 -1.98
C ILE A 121 25.50 8.65 -2.30
N ARG A 122 26.71 9.23 -2.44
CA ARG A 122 26.88 10.64 -2.85
C ARG A 122 26.22 10.93 -4.21
N GLY A 123 26.27 9.96 -5.13
CA GLY A 123 25.57 10.07 -6.42
C GLY A 123 24.05 10.20 -6.25
N GLN A 124 23.45 9.47 -5.30
CA GLN A 124 22.01 9.56 -4.99
C GLN A 124 21.67 10.85 -4.22
N MET A 125 22.58 11.30 -3.38
CA MET A 125 22.39 12.49 -2.53
C MET A 125 22.69 13.81 -3.23
N ALA A 126 22.73 13.87 -4.56
CA ALA A 126 23.10 15.09 -5.28
C ALA A 126 22.34 16.32 -4.76
N GLY A 127 23.09 17.33 -4.28
CA GLY A 127 22.51 18.53 -3.65
C GLY A 127 22.34 18.48 -2.13
N TYR A 128 22.63 17.34 -1.48
CA TYR A 128 22.57 17.19 -0.03
C TYR A 128 23.96 16.92 0.55
N ALA A 129 24.33 17.69 1.59
CA ALA A 129 25.58 17.45 2.33
C ALA A 129 25.43 16.43 3.45
N ASP A 130 24.21 16.30 4.02
CA ASP A 130 23.88 15.44 5.16
C ASP A 130 23.04 14.23 4.70
N PRO A 131 23.54 12.99 4.91
CA PRO A 131 22.83 11.77 4.51
C PRO A 131 21.49 11.56 5.23
N VAL A 132 21.40 11.89 6.51
CA VAL A 132 20.17 11.75 7.29
C VAL A 132 19.13 12.76 6.81
N ARG A 133 19.55 14.00 6.61
CA ARG A 133 18.69 15.04 6.07
C ARG A 133 18.16 14.69 4.67
N PHE A 134 19.01 14.10 3.82
CA PHE A 134 18.60 13.60 2.51
C PHE A 134 17.43 12.63 2.63
N TYR A 135 17.53 11.62 3.50
CA TYR A 135 16.46 10.63 3.70
C TYR A 135 15.15 11.29 4.16
N VAL A 136 15.23 12.07 5.24
CA VAL A 136 14.05 12.69 5.86
C VAL A 136 13.36 13.67 4.89
N GLU A 137 14.13 14.49 4.18
CA GLU A 137 13.57 15.47 3.26
C GLU A 137 12.97 14.83 2.02
N LYS A 138 13.63 13.81 1.42
CA LYS A 138 13.09 13.09 0.27
C LYS A 138 11.83 12.29 0.63
N LEU A 139 11.80 11.68 1.79
CA LEU A 139 10.62 10.98 2.26
C LEU A 139 9.46 11.96 2.53
N ALA A 140 9.74 13.09 3.18
CA ALA A 140 8.76 14.15 3.42
C ALA A 140 8.25 14.76 2.11
N GLU A 141 9.12 14.99 1.13
CA GLU A 141 8.77 15.48 -0.21
C GLU A 141 7.74 14.55 -0.88
N GLY A 142 8.01 13.25 -0.95
CA GLY A 142 7.10 12.30 -1.58
C GLY A 142 5.76 12.18 -0.85
N ILE A 143 5.77 12.15 0.49
CA ILE A 143 4.52 12.13 1.28
C ILE A 143 3.73 13.42 1.07
N SER A 144 4.39 14.58 1.09
CA SER A 144 3.72 15.88 0.97
C SER A 144 3.10 16.09 -0.41
N GLN A 145 3.71 15.58 -1.48
CA GLN A 145 3.13 15.61 -2.82
C GLN A 145 1.78 14.88 -2.87
N ILE A 146 1.71 13.68 -2.28
CA ILE A 146 0.45 12.94 -2.21
C ILE A 146 -0.55 13.67 -1.31
N ALA A 147 -0.12 14.10 -0.13
CA ALA A 147 -0.99 14.76 0.84
C ALA A 147 -1.57 16.08 0.31
N ALA A 148 -0.77 16.89 -0.38
CA ALA A 148 -1.22 18.15 -0.97
C ALA A 148 -2.19 17.92 -2.13
N ALA A 149 -1.94 16.94 -2.98
CA ALA A 149 -2.80 16.63 -4.12
C ALA A 149 -4.22 16.21 -3.68
N PHE A 150 -4.35 15.51 -2.56
CA PHE A 150 -5.62 15.00 -2.06
C PHE A 150 -6.25 15.84 -0.94
N ALA A 151 -5.59 16.93 -0.50
CA ALA A 151 -6.15 17.80 0.55
C ALA A 151 -7.50 18.41 0.12
N PRO A 152 -8.49 18.50 1.04
CA PRO A 152 -8.43 18.20 2.49
C PRO A 152 -8.72 16.73 2.85
N GLU A 153 -8.94 15.86 1.87
CA GLU A 153 -9.29 14.46 2.10
C GLU A 153 -8.14 13.68 2.77
N PRO A 154 -8.45 12.67 3.59
CA PRO A 154 -7.44 11.93 4.33
C PRO A 154 -6.48 11.17 3.41
N VAL A 155 -5.22 11.12 3.80
CA VAL A 155 -4.17 10.31 3.17
C VAL A 155 -3.56 9.40 4.22
N ILE A 156 -3.84 8.10 4.12
CA ILE A 156 -3.32 7.09 5.05
C ILE A 156 -1.97 6.60 4.54
N VAL A 157 -0.90 7.02 5.21
CA VAL A 157 0.48 6.66 4.88
C VAL A 157 0.88 5.42 5.65
N ARG A 158 1.14 4.33 4.95
CA ARG A 158 1.67 3.11 5.55
C ARG A 158 3.18 3.25 5.77
N LEU A 159 3.62 3.06 7.01
CA LEU A 159 5.04 2.93 7.33
C LEU A 159 5.68 1.82 6.50
N SER A 160 6.99 1.91 6.29
CA SER A 160 7.70 0.99 5.40
C SER A 160 7.52 -0.48 5.79
N ASP A 161 7.21 -1.33 4.82
CA ASP A 161 6.98 -2.76 5.01
C ASP A 161 7.84 -3.59 4.04
N PHE A 162 9.09 -3.21 3.93
CA PHE A 162 10.06 -4.01 3.18
C PHE A 162 10.38 -5.32 3.92
N LYS A 163 10.46 -6.37 3.17
CA LYS A 163 11.07 -7.63 3.61
C LYS A 163 12.60 -7.48 3.62
N SER A 164 13.30 -8.35 4.35
CA SER A 164 14.77 -8.33 4.44
C SER A 164 15.45 -8.41 3.07
N ASN A 165 14.96 -9.25 2.16
CA ASN A 165 15.49 -9.36 0.80
C ASN A 165 15.24 -8.08 -0.04
N GLU A 166 14.17 -7.34 0.22
CA GLU A 166 13.87 -6.07 -0.47
C GLU A 166 14.77 -4.95 0.06
N TYR A 167 14.92 -4.82 1.37
CA TYR A 167 15.88 -3.88 1.98
C TYR A 167 17.32 -4.18 1.57
N ALA A 168 17.70 -5.45 1.44
CA ALA A 168 19.02 -5.86 0.98
C ALA A 168 19.36 -5.36 -0.45
N ASN A 169 18.34 -5.09 -1.28
CA ASN A 169 18.52 -4.58 -2.64
C ASN A 169 18.76 -3.06 -2.70
N LEU A 170 18.49 -2.31 -1.64
CA LEU A 170 18.85 -0.90 -1.56
C LEU A 170 20.37 -0.74 -1.43
N ILE A 171 20.90 0.38 -1.89
CA ILE A 171 22.35 0.66 -1.79
C ILE A 171 22.78 0.55 -0.33
N GLY A 172 23.81 -0.26 -0.07
CA GLY A 172 24.32 -0.55 1.27
C GLY A 172 23.48 -1.55 2.09
N GLY A 173 22.33 -2.05 1.59
CA GLY A 173 21.43 -2.90 2.36
C GLY A 173 21.99 -4.27 2.73
N ARG A 174 22.72 -4.92 1.84
CA ARG A 174 23.24 -6.30 2.02
C ARG A 174 24.05 -6.51 3.30
N GLN A 175 24.71 -5.48 3.79
CA GLN A 175 25.53 -5.60 5.01
C GLN A 175 24.71 -5.51 6.32
N TYR A 176 23.45 -5.07 6.24
CA TYR A 176 22.59 -4.84 7.39
C TYR A 176 21.45 -5.84 7.50
N GLU A 177 21.08 -6.45 6.38
CA GLU A 177 19.90 -7.31 6.34
C GLU A 177 20.26 -8.78 6.54
N PRO A 178 19.47 -9.51 7.36
CA PRO A 178 19.65 -10.94 7.53
C PRO A 178 19.26 -11.70 6.27
N SER A 179 19.89 -12.85 6.05
CA SER A 179 19.42 -13.83 5.08
C SER A 179 18.35 -14.69 5.74
N GLU A 180 17.13 -14.64 5.24
CA GLU A 180 15.99 -15.41 5.77
C GLU A 180 15.50 -16.40 4.73
N GLU A 181 15.13 -17.60 5.17
CA GLU A 181 14.54 -18.63 4.28
C GLU A 181 13.16 -18.19 3.76
N ASN A 182 12.38 -17.52 4.60
CA ASN A 182 11.07 -16.97 4.24
C ASN A 182 10.93 -15.52 4.72
N PRO A 183 11.42 -14.53 3.94
CA PRO A 183 11.32 -13.12 4.30
C PRO A 183 9.89 -12.61 4.47
N MET A 184 8.90 -13.27 3.85
CA MET A 184 7.48 -12.92 4.00
C MET A 184 7.00 -13.06 5.45
N LEU A 185 7.49 -14.07 6.18
CA LEU A 185 7.16 -14.33 7.57
C LEU A 185 8.22 -13.81 8.55
N GLY A 186 9.28 -13.23 8.03
CA GLY A 186 10.47 -12.83 8.76
C GLY A 186 10.45 -11.42 9.35
N PHE A 187 11.58 -10.75 9.26
CA PHE A 187 11.84 -9.44 9.87
C PHE A 187 11.25 -8.31 9.02
N ARG A 188 9.98 -8.01 9.21
CA ARG A 188 9.22 -6.97 8.50
C ARG A 188 8.18 -6.30 9.40
N GLY A 189 7.67 -5.14 8.96
CA GLY A 189 6.59 -4.41 9.62
C GLY A 189 6.92 -4.00 11.05
N ALA A 190 5.94 -4.08 11.95
CA ALA A 190 6.04 -3.61 13.33
C ALA A 190 7.21 -4.25 14.10
N ALA A 191 7.50 -5.55 13.89
CA ALA A 191 8.63 -6.22 14.53
C ALA A 191 9.97 -5.53 14.24
N ARG A 192 10.13 -4.99 13.03
CA ARG A 192 11.32 -4.24 12.62
C ARG A 192 11.42 -2.91 13.36
N PHE A 193 10.31 -2.20 13.54
CA PHE A 193 10.29 -0.90 14.20
C PHE A 193 10.60 -0.97 15.70
N VAL A 194 10.17 -2.04 16.37
CA VAL A 194 10.44 -2.23 17.80
C VAL A 194 11.84 -2.79 18.07
N ASP A 195 12.48 -3.40 17.07
CA ASP A 195 13.82 -3.94 17.20
C ASP A 195 14.88 -2.83 17.31
N THR A 196 15.78 -2.97 18.28
CA THR A 196 16.81 -1.96 18.57
C THR A 196 17.76 -1.72 17.40
N SER A 197 17.99 -2.72 16.54
CA SER A 197 18.86 -2.60 15.38
C SER A 197 18.29 -1.72 14.29
N PHE A 198 16.97 -1.63 14.18
CA PHE A 198 16.28 -0.83 13.16
C PHE A 198 15.64 0.44 13.73
N ARG A 199 15.52 0.59 15.04
CA ARG A 199 14.92 1.73 15.70
C ARG A 199 15.38 3.09 15.14
N PRO A 200 16.71 3.36 14.97
CA PRO A 200 17.15 4.64 14.41
C PRO A 200 16.65 4.90 13.00
N CYS A 201 16.42 3.86 12.21
CA CYS A 201 15.84 3.98 10.86
C CYS A 201 14.35 4.34 10.91
N PHE A 202 13.62 3.71 11.82
CA PHE A 202 12.21 4.03 12.07
C PHE A 202 12.03 5.49 12.55
N ASP A 203 12.94 5.99 13.37
CA ASP A 203 12.91 7.38 13.83
C ASP A 203 13.01 8.38 12.65
N LEU A 204 13.71 8.03 11.56
CA LEU A 204 13.75 8.86 10.35
C LEU A 204 12.40 8.94 9.63
N GLU A 205 11.66 7.84 9.57
CA GLU A 205 10.29 7.84 9.01
C GLU A 205 9.37 8.74 9.86
N CYS A 206 9.48 8.64 11.19
CA CYS A 206 8.74 9.50 12.11
C CYS A 206 9.07 10.99 11.91
N GLN A 207 10.35 11.34 11.75
CA GLN A 207 10.78 12.71 11.48
C GLN A 207 10.20 13.24 10.17
N ALA A 208 10.18 12.44 9.10
CA ALA A 208 9.58 12.83 7.84
C ALA A 208 8.07 13.11 7.98
N LEU A 209 7.35 12.25 8.68
CA LEU A 209 5.91 12.42 8.95
C LEU A 209 5.61 13.65 9.81
N LEU A 210 6.41 13.92 10.85
CA LEU A 210 6.29 15.13 11.66
C LEU A 210 6.51 16.39 10.83
N ARG A 211 7.53 16.39 9.96
CA ARG A 211 7.79 17.49 9.06
C ARG A 211 6.61 17.79 8.15
N VAL A 212 6.03 16.74 7.54
CA VAL A 212 4.86 16.91 6.68
C VAL A 212 3.67 17.45 7.46
N ARG A 213 3.37 16.90 8.63
CA ARG A 213 2.19 17.28 9.39
C ARG A 213 2.33 18.63 10.10
N ASN A 214 3.48 18.88 10.75
CA ASN A 214 3.64 19.99 11.66
C ASN A 214 4.33 21.19 11.00
N GLU A 215 5.34 20.98 10.15
CA GLU A 215 6.06 22.08 9.49
C GLU A 215 5.35 22.50 8.19
N MET A 216 4.91 21.52 7.36
CA MET A 216 4.20 21.82 6.11
C MET A 216 2.69 22.01 6.32
N GLY A 217 2.14 21.66 7.48
CA GLY A 217 0.73 21.83 7.82
C GLY A 217 -0.23 20.84 7.15
N LEU A 218 0.26 19.75 6.57
CA LEU A 218 -0.56 18.74 5.89
C LEU A 218 -1.13 17.74 6.90
N THR A 219 -2.04 18.17 7.73
CA THR A 219 -2.64 17.39 8.83
C THR A 219 -3.62 16.31 8.35
N ASN A 220 -3.98 16.30 7.07
CA ASN A 220 -4.75 15.24 6.43
C ASN A 220 -3.98 13.90 6.32
N VAL A 221 -2.66 13.90 6.54
CA VAL A 221 -1.85 12.67 6.64
C VAL A 221 -2.20 11.92 7.91
N GLN A 222 -2.56 10.64 7.77
CA GLN A 222 -2.75 9.67 8.86
C GLN A 222 -1.67 8.59 8.73
N VAL A 223 -1.40 7.88 9.81
CA VAL A 223 -0.33 6.86 9.85
C VAL A 223 -0.94 5.47 9.93
N MET A 224 -0.42 4.53 9.15
CA MET A 224 -0.79 3.11 9.21
C MET A 224 0.41 2.22 9.52
N VAL A 225 0.26 1.35 10.52
CA VAL A 225 1.29 0.42 10.96
C VAL A 225 1.08 -0.93 10.28
N PRO A 226 2.06 -1.42 9.49
CA PRO A 226 1.97 -2.72 8.82
C PRO A 226 2.38 -3.88 9.70
N PHE A 227 1.85 -5.04 9.44
CA PHE A 227 2.29 -6.37 9.88
C PHE A 227 2.51 -6.49 11.39
N VAL A 228 1.47 -6.16 12.15
CA VAL A 228 1.46 -6.22 13.61
C VAL A 228 1.05 -7.63 14.05
N ARG A 229 1.98 -8.41 14.59
CA ARG A 229 1.77 -9.84 14.90
C ARG A 229 1.05 -10.10 16.21
N THR A 230 1.35 -9.29 17.22
CA THR A 230 0.83 -9.50 18.58
C THR A 230 0.29 -8.21 19.19
N VAL A 231 -0.59 -8.35 20.18
CA VAL A 231 -1.12 -7.21 20.94
C VAL A 231 0.00 -6.49 21.71
N SER A 232 1.04 -7.22 22.16
CA SER A 232 2.22 -6.60 22.78
C SER A 232 2.97 -5.71 21.79
N GLU A 233 3.20 -6.21 20.59
CA GLU A 233 3.85 -5.45 19.50
C GLU A 233 3.03 -4.21 19.11
N ALA A 234 1.69 -4.31 19.10
CA ALA A 234 0.80 -3.17 18.89
C ALA A 234 1.01 -2.08 19.95
N ARG A 235 1.09 -2.46 21.22
CA ARG A 235 1.37 -1.54 22.31
C ARG A 235 2.75 -0.89 22.16
N GLU A 236 3.77 -1.68 21.88
CA GLU A 236 5.15 -1.20 21.76
C GLU A 236 5.29 -0.19 20.58
N VAL A 237 4.80 -0.53 19.40
CA VAL A 237 4.94 0.35 18.23
C VAL A 237 4.16 1.65 18.39
N THR A 238 2.98 1.62 19.02
CA THR A 238 2.21 2.85 19.28
C THR A 238 2.87 3.74 20.36
N GLN A 239 3.52 3.14 21.36
CA GLN A 239 4.33 3.88 22.32
C GLN A 239 5.54 4.52 21.65
N LEU A 240 6.17 3.84 20.69
CA LEU A 240 7.28 4.38 19.92
C LEU A 240 6.88 5.54 19.04
N LEU A 241 5.75 5.44 18.35
CA LEU A 241 5.18 6.55 17.58
C LEU A 241 4.95 7.76 18.48
N ALA A 242 4.34 7.55 19.65
CA ALA A 242 4.10 8.62 20.63
C ALA A 242 5.41 9.25 21.13
N ALA A 243 6.42 8.44 21.44
CA ALA A 243 7.75 8.91 21.87
C ALA A 243 8.44 9.74 20.78
N ASN A 244 8.17 9.45 19.51
CA ASN A 244 8.63 10.22 18.36
C ASN A 244 7.72 11.42 18.00
N GLY A 245 6.75 11.79 18.85
CA GLY A 245 5.86 12.93 18.61
C GLY A 245 4.62 12.62 17.75
N LEU A 246 4.43 11.37 17.34
CA LEU A 246 3.27 10.90 16.57
C LEU A 246 2.24 10.20 17.47
N ALA A 247 1.85 10.84 18.57
CA ALA A 247 0.84 10.31 19.47
C ALA A 247 -0.56 10.36 18.84
N ARG A 248 -1.36 9.33 19.07
CA ARG A 248 -2.79 9.30 18.66
C ARG A 248 -3.52 10.53 19.17
N GLY A 249 -4.31 11.15 18.30
CA GLY A 249 -5.07 12.36 18.60
C GLY A 249 -4.26 13.66 18.57
N ALA A 250 -2.93 13.61 18.64
CA ALA A 250 -2.10 14.82 18.56
C ALA A 250 -2.28 15.51 17.20
N ASN A 251 -2.72 16.74 17.21
CA ASN A 251 -3.03 17.50 16.00
C ASN A 251 -3.95 16.75 15.02
N GLY A 252 -4.95 16.01 15.56
CA GLY A 252 -5.90 15.23 14.77
C GLY A 252 -5.31 13.94 14.14
N LEU A 253 -4.11 13.50 14.55
CA LEU A 253 -3.51 12.28 14.03
C LEU A 253 -4.34 11.04 14.40
N LYS A 254 -4.68 10.25 13.40
CA LYS A 254 -5.18 8.90 13.56
C LYS A 254 -4.08 7.90 13.25
N VAL A 255 -3.98 6.87 14.08
CA VAL A 255 -3.06 5.74 13.87
C VAL A 255 -3.89 4.51 13.56
N ILE A 256 -3.77 4.03 12.34
CA ILE A 256 -4.50 2.89 11.78
C ILE A 256 -3.59 1.66 11.81
N MET A 257 -4.15 0.48 12.00
CA MET A 257 -3.43 -0.79 11.86
C MET A 257 -3.79 -1.45 10.53
N MET A 258 -2.81 -1.99 9.83
CA MET A 258 -3.10 -2.91 8.73
C MET A 258 -3.56 -4.26 9.30
N CYS A 259 -4.79 -4.64 8.97
CA CYS A 259 -5.38 -5.92 9.37
C CYS A 259 -5.08 -6.94 8.27
N GLU A 260 -3.98 -7.64 8.40
CA GLU A 260 -3.44 -8.52 7.35
C GLU A 260 -2.92 -9.87 7.84
N LEU A 261 -3.00 -10.11 9.16
CA LEU A 261 -2.74 -11.41 9.75
C LEU A 261 -4.03 -11.98 10.36
N PRO A 262 -4.27 -13.30 10.33
CA PRO A 262 -5.43 -13.91 10.99
C PRO A 262 -5.60 -13.51 12.46
N THR A 263 -4.49 -13.35 13.19
CA THR A 263 -4.50 -12.88 14.59
C THR A 263 -5.13 -11.50 14.75
N ASN A 264 -5.01 -10.62 13.74
CA ASN A 264 -5.59 -9.27 13.78
C ASN A 264 -7.11 -9.31 13.79
N ALA A 265 -7.71 -10.24 13.04
CA ALA A 265 -9.16 -10.45 13.02
C ALA A 265 -9.66 -11.16 14.27
N LEU A 266 -8.94 -12.20 14.71
CA LEU A 266 -9.31 -13.01 15.89
C LEU A 266 -9.28 -12.19 17.19
N LEU A 267 -8.35 -11.28 17.34
CA LEU A 267 -8.16 -10.44 18.53
C LEU A 267 -8.42 -8.94 18.22
N ALA A 268 -9.26 -8.65 17.24
CA ALA A 268 -9.49 -7.31 16.73
C ALA A 268 -9.82 -6.29 17.85
N GLU A 269 -10.68 -6.66 18.80
CA GLU A 269 -11.06 -5.77 19.89
C GLU A 269 -9.87 -5.36 20.76
N GLN A 270 -8.91 -6.26 21.01
CA GLN A 270 -7.71 -5.97 21.80
C GLN A 270 -6.73 -5.06 21.03
N TYR A 271 -6.55 -5.29 19.72
CA TYR A 271 -5.74 -4.41 18.90
C TYR A 271 -6.33 -2.99 18.82
N LEU A 272 -7.65 -2.89 18.75
CA LEU A 272 -8.34 -1.60 18.69
C LEU A 272 -8.18 -0.75 19.95
N GLU A 273 -7.71 -1.28 21.08
CA GLU A 273 -7.31 -0.45 22.22
C GLU A 273 -6.16 0.52 21.85
N PHE A 274 -5.28 0.10 20.94
CA PHE A 274 -4.07 0.84 20.54
C PHE A 274 -4.25 1.66 19.25
N PHE A 275 -5.25 1.33 18.41
CA PHE A 275 -5.46 1.94 17.10
C PHE A 275 -6.81 2.63 16.98
N ASP A 276 -6.90 3.62 16.09
CA ASP A 276 -8.13 4.37 15.79
C ASP A 276 -9.00 3.66 14.75
N GLY A 277 -8.53 2.56 14.19
CA GLY A 277 -9.21 1.74 13.23
C GLY A 277 -8.26 0.78 12.53
N MET A 278 -8.79 0.09 11.54
CA MET A 278 -8.06 -0.89 10.74
C MET A 278 -8.25 -0.63 9.24
N SER A 279 -7.25 -1.02 8.46
CA SER A 279 -7.36 -1.16 7.01
C SER A 279 -6.98 -2.59 6.64
N ILE A 280 -7.88 -3.30 5.98
CA ILE A 280 -7.68 -4.70 5.61
C ILE A 280 -6.65 -4.79 4.48
N GLY A 281 -5.57 -5.53 4.72
CA GLY A 281 -4.59 -5.97 3.72
C GLY A 281 -4.94 -7.37 3.25
N SER A 282 -5.93 -7.50 2.36
CA SER A 282 -6.50 -8.80 1.98
C SER A 282 -5.50 -9.73 1.31
N ASN A 283 -4.48 -9.22 0.66
CA ASN A 283 -3.44 -10.05 0.03
C ASN A 283 -2.67 -10.90 1.06
N ASP A 284 -2.10 -10.26 2.08
CA ASP A 284 -1.37 -10.97 3.13
C ASP A 284 -2.33 -11.78 4.02
N MET A 285 -3.53 -11.26 4.30
CA MET A 285 -4.57 -12.00 5.02
C MET A 285 -4.90 -13.32 4.30
N THR A 286 -5.11 -13.29 3.00
CA THR A 286 -5.41 -14.47 2.20
C THR A 286 -4.25 -15.46 2.20
N GLN A 287 -3.03 -14.97 1.93
CA GLN A 287 -1.83 -15.80 1.92
C GLN A 287 -1.62 -16.53 3.25
N LEU A 288 -1.77 -15.82 4.37
CA LEU A 288 -1.55 -16.37 5.70
C LEU A 288 -2.70 -17.25 6.19
N THR A 289 -3.94 -16.96 5.79
CA THR A 289 -5.10 -17.79 6.12
C THR A 289 -5.06 -19.13 5.40
N LEU A 290 -4.73 -19.11 4.10
CA LEU A 290 -4.68 -20.32 3.28
C LEU A 290 -3.32 -21.03 3.38
N GLY A 291 -2.31 -20.44 4.04
CA GLY A 291 -0.99 -21.03 4.21
C GLY A 291 -0.26 -21.22 2.89
N LEU A 292 -0.42 -20.29 1.94
CA LEU A 292 0.20 -20.37 0.61
C LEU A 292 1.07 -19.14 0.32
N ASP A 293 2.03 -19.31 -0.56
CA ASP A 293 2.83 -18.24 -1.12
C ASP A 293 2.27 -17.84 -2.49
N ARG A 294 1.73 -16.62 -2.59
CA ARG A 294 1.14 -16.09 -3.85
C ARG A 294 2.18 -15.94 -4.98
N ASP A 295 3.46 -15.84 -4.64
CA ASP A 295 4.55 -15.72 -5.62
C ASP A 295 5.02 -17.10 -6.13
N SER A 296 4.55 -18.20 -5.51
CA SER A 296 4.85 -19.56 -5.94
C SER A 296 3.93 -19.99 -7.08
N GLY A 297 4.48 -20.12 -8.29
CA GLY A 297 3.72 -20.54 -9.47
C GLY A 297 2.99 -21.89 -9.36
N LEU A 298 3.36 -22.73 -8.36
CA LEU A 298 2.73 -24.02 -8.12
C LEU A 298 1.41 -23.91 -7.36
N VAL A 299 1.32 -23.01 -6.39
CA VAL A 299 0.15 -22.86 -5.50
C VAL A 299 -0.61 -21.56 -5.68
N ALA A 300 -0.05 -20.58 -6.40
CA ALA A 300 -0.67 -19.28 -6.64
C ALA A 300 -2.09 -19.36 -7.23
N LYS A 301 -2.42 -20.42 -7.96
CA LYS A 301 -3.76 -20.64 -8.50
C LYS A 301 -4.84 -20.85 -7.42
N GLN A 302 -4.43 -21.17 -6.19
CA GLN A 302 -5.33 -21.33 -5.04
C GLN A 302 -5.54 -20.03 -4.27
N PHE A 303 -4.81 -18.98 -4.64
CA PHE A 303 -4.96 -17.66 -4.03
C PHE A 303 -6.27 -17.03 -4.50
N ASP A 304 -7.22 -16.87 -3.59
CA ASP A 304 -8.49 -16.20 -3.83
C ASP A 304 -8.89 -15.40 -2.58
N GLU A 305 -8.92 -14.09 -2.68
CA GLU A 305 -9.33 -13.19 -1.59
C GLU A 305 -10.82 -13.36 -1.23
N ARG A 306 -11.60 -14.07 -2.06
CA ARG A 306 -13.02 -14.36 -1.86
C ARG A 306 -13.27 -15.70 -1.15
N ASP A 307 -12.21 -16.43 -0.79
CA ASP A 307 -12.35 -17.69 -0.03
C ASP A 307 -13.16 -17.49 1.25
N GLU A 308 -13.99 -18.46 1.59
CA GLU A 308 -14.90 -18.41 2.74
C GLU A 308 -14.14 -18.19 4.07
N ALA A 309 -12.97 -18.81 4.26
CA ALA A 309 -12.17 -18.63 5.47
C ALA A 309 -11.63 -17.21 5.56
N VAL A 310 -11.23 -16.61 4.43
CA VAL A 310 -10.77 -15.23 4.36
C VAL A 310 -11.95 -14.30 4.69
N LYS A 311 -13.08 -14.45 4.03
CA LYS A 311 -14.30 -13.66 4.28
C LYS A 311 -14.74 -13.67 5.74
N LEU A 312 -14.65 -14.84 6.41
CA LEU A 312 -14.97 -14.94 7.84
C LEU A 312 -14.08 -14.03 8.68
N LEU A 313 -12.77 -14.03 8.43
CA LEU A 313 -11.83 -13.16 9.15
C LEU A 313 -12.10 -11.68 8.85
N LEU A 314 -12.36 -11.32 7.59
CA LEU A 314 -12.69 -9.95 7.21
C LEU A 314 -13.98 -9.49 7.90
N ALA A 315 -15.03 -10.30 7.93
CA ALA A 315 -16.28 -10.00 8.61
C ALA A 315 -16.07 -9.80 10.12
N MET A 316 -15.21 -10.59 10.78
CA MET A 316 -14.87 -10.42 12.19
C MET A 316 -14.20 -9.06 12.45
N ALA A 317 -13.23 -8.67 11.62
CA ALA A 317 -12.54 -7.38 11.76
C ALA A 317 -13.50 -6.21 11.54
N ILE A 318 -14.35 -6.27 10.51
CA ILE A 318 -15.39 -5.25 10.21
C ILE A 318 -16.32 -5.11 11.40
N LYS A 319 -16.86 -6.21 11.91
CA LYS A 319 -17.77 -6.23 13.05
C LYS A 319 -17.14 -5.62 14.30
N ALA A 320 -15.88 -5.96 14.61
CA ALA A 320 -15.17 -5.44 15.78
C ALA A 320 -14.95 -3.92 15.68
N CYS A 321 -14.50 -3.40 14.53
CA CYS A 321 -14.34 -1.97 14.34
C CYS A 321 -15.68 -1.22 14.47
N ARG A 322 -16.73 -1.71 13.84
CA ARG A 322 -18.07 -1.11 13.90
C ARG A 322 -18.64 -1.08 15.32
N SER A 323 -18.50 -2.18 16.07
CA SER A 323 -18.98 -2.26 17.44
C SER A 323 -18.34 -1.22 18.37
N GLN A 324 -17.12 -0.80 18.06
CA GLN A 324 -16.38 0.22 18.79
C GLN A 324 -16.46 1.63 18.16
N GLY A 325 -17.24 1.81 17.09
CA GLY A 325 -17.32 3.08 16.35
C GLY A 325 -15.98 3.53 15.75
N LYS A 326 -15.12 2.56 15.37
CA LYS A 326 -13.82 2.81 14.79
C LYS A 326 -13.80 2.53 13.30
N TYR A 327 -12.90 3.22 12.59
CA TYR A 327 -12.74 3.11 11.15
C TYR A 327 -12.36 1.70 10.72
N ILE A 328 -12.94 1.25 9.62
CA ILE A 328 -12.58 0.03 8.91
C ILE A 328 -12.60 0.24 7.40
N GLY A 329 -11.45 0.11 6.75
CA GLY A 329 -11.31 0.13 5.30
C GLY A 329 -10.65 -1.13 4.77
N ILE A 330 -10.54 -1.23 3.45
CA ILE A 330 -9.74 -2.24 2.77
C ILE A 330 -8.84 -1.56 1.74
N CYS A 331 -7.61 -2.03 1.60
CA CYS A 331 -6.65 -1.54 0.62
C CYS A 331 -5.95 -2.65 -0.18
N GLY A 332 -6.39 -3.90 -0.01
CA GLY A 332 -5.95 -5.00 -0.85
C GLY A 332 -6.48 -4.92 -2.27
N GLN A 333 -6.06 -5.85 -3.11
CA GLN A 333 -6.37 -5.86 -4.54
C GLN A 333 -7.80 -6.33 -4.84
N GLY A 334 -8.36 -7.19 -4.00
CA GLY A 334 -9.62 -7.88 -4.26
C GLY A 334 -10.80 -7.00 -4.72
N PRO A 335 -11.10 -5.85 -4.08
CA PRO A 335 -12.18 -4.99 -4.52
C PRO A 335 -11.97 -4.35 -5.89
N SER A 336 -10.71 -4.15 -6.30
CA SER A 336 -10.35 -3.62 -7.62
C SER A 336 -10.53 -4.66 -8.72
N ASP A 337 -10.27 -5.93 -8.41
CA ASP A 337 -10.30 -7.01 -9.38
C ASP A 337 -11.68 -7.71 -9.46
N HIS A 338 -12.45 -7.63 -8.36
CA HIS A 338 -13.72 -8.33 -8.21
C HIS A 338 -14.83 -7.41 -7.68
N PRO A 339 -15.66 -6.80 -8.55
CA PRO A 339 -16.75 -5.90 -8.14
C PRO A 339 -17.75 -6.55 -7.17
N GLU A 340 -18.03 -7.85 -7.32
CA GLU A 340 -18.89 -8.60 -6.41
C GLU A 340 -18.32 -8.70 -4.98
N PHE A 341 -17.00 -8.77 -4.87
CA PHE A 341 -16.34 -8.74 -3.58
C PHE A 341 -16.43 -7.34 -2.94
N ALA A 342 -16.31 -6.29 -3.74
CA ALA A 342 -16.55 -4.92 -3.28
C ALA A 342 -17.97 -4.75 -2.75
N ARG A 343 -19.00 -5.29 -3.44
CA ARG A 343 -20.38 -5.28 -2.98
C ARG A 343 -20.55 -6.03 -1.66
N TRP A 344 -19.98 -7.23 -1.55
CA TRP A 344 -20.04 -8.00 -0.31
C TRP A 344 -19.44 -7.23 0.89
N LEU A 345 -18.31 -6.54 0.71
CA LEU A 345 -17.71 -5.71 1.75
C LEU A 345 -18.62 -4.56 2.18
N VAL A 346 -19.30 -3.92 1.24
CA VAL A 346 -20.31 -2.89 1.52
C VAL A 346 -21.48 -3.46 2.34
N GLU A 347 -21.96 -4.65 2.00
CA GLU A 347 -23.01 -5.36 2.75
C GLU A 347 -22.55 -5.71 4.17
N GLN A 348 -21.25 -6.00 4.39
CA GLN A 348 -20.69 -6.18 5.74
C GLN A 348 -20.57 -4.85 6.51
N GLY A 349 -20.70 -3.71 5.83
CA GLY A 349 -20.67 -2.39 6.42
C GLY A 349 -19.28 -1.79 6.57
N ILE A 350 -18.39 -2.05 5.61
CA ILE A 350 -17.08 -1.40 5.54
C ILE A 350 -17.24 0.11 5.28
N ASP A 351 -16.34 0.93 5.84
CA ASP A 351 -16.40 2.40 5.71
C ASP A 351 -15.80 2.88 4.39
N SER A 352 -14.76 2.21 3.90
CA SER A 352 -14.10 2.60 2.65
C SER A 352 -13.50 1.44 1.89
N LEU A 353 -13.47 1.61 0.56
CA LEU A 353 -12.76 0.75 -0.39
C LEU A 353 -11.64 1.59 -1.02
N SER A 354 -10.39 1.21 -0.79
CA SER A 354 -9.25 1.83 -1.45
C SER A 354 -8.86 1.04 -2.70
N LEU A 355 -9.05 1.66 -3.85
CA LEU A 355 -8.97 1.02 -5.16
C LEU A 355 -7.74 1.52 -5.93
N ASN A 356 -7.33 0.75 -6.92
CA ASN A 356 -6.42 1.27 -7.92
C ASN A 356 -7.13 2.37 -8.75
N PRO A 357 -6.43 3.45 -9.10
CA PRO A 357 -7.06 4.61 -9.77
C PRO A 357 -7.83 4.27 -11.04
N ASP A 358 -7.37 3.27 -11.79
CA ASP A 358 -7.98 2.80 -13.05
C ASP A 358 -9.32 2.06 -12.85
N THR A 359 -9.59 1.53 -11.66
CA THR A 359 -10.83 0.79 -11.35
C THR A 359 -11.86 1.60 -10.56
N VAL A 360 -11.54 2.83 -10.16
CA VAL A 360 -12.39 3.66 -9.29
C VAL A 360 -13.77 3.91 -9.91
N VAL A 361 -13.81 4.39 -11.14
CA VAL A 361 -15.06 4.79 -11.79
C VAL A 361 -15.95 3.57 -12.08
N GLU A 362 -15.37 2.49 -12.54
CA GLU A 362 -16.08 1.25 -12.83
C GLU A 362 -16.70 0.65 -11.56
N THR A 363 -15.93 0.53 -10.49
CA THR A 363 -16.41 0.02 -9.21
C THR A 363 -17.49 0.93 -8.62
N TRP A 364 -17.32 2.26 -8.74
CA TRP A 364 -18.33 3.23 -8.31
C TRP A 364 -19.66 3.00 -9.00
N MET A 365 -19.66 2.91 -10.33
CA MET A 365 -20.88 2.69 -11.13
C MET A 365 -21.54 1.35 -10.80
N PHE A 366 -20.73 0.28 -10.66
CA PHE A 366 -21.24 -1.03 -10.25
C PHE A 366 -21.95 -1.00 -8.90
N LEU A 367 -21.37 -0.35 -7.90
CA LEU A 367 -21.96 -0.24 -6.56
C LEU A 367 -23.24 0.63 -6.57
N ALA A 368 -23.29 1.66 -7.37
CA ALA A 368 -24.47 2.50 -7.53
C ALA A 368 -25.65 1.73 -8.15
N GLU A 369 -25.39 0.93 -9.18
CA GLU A 369 -26.41 0.06 -9.79
C GLU A 369 -26.90 -1.03 -8.84
N ALA A 370 -26.01 -1.59 -8.02
CA ALA A 370 -26.36 -2.59 -7.02
C ALA A 370 -27.21 -2.03 -5.87
N GLY A 371 -26.98 -0.77 -5.47
CA GLY A 371 -27.76 -0.07 -4.43
C GLY A 371 -29.13 0.44 -4.89
N ALA A 372 -29.36 0.47 -6.20
CA ALA A 372 -30.64 0.87 -6.79
C ALA A 372 -31.67 -0.27 -6.87
N ARG A 373 -31.29 -1.50 -6.55
CA ARG A 373 -32.14 -2.71 -6.50
C ARG A 373 -32.44 -3.07 -5.07
#